data_db0e4b66f493f20d818551defb05f77e
#
_entry.id   db0e4b66f493f20d818551defb05f77e
#
_cell.length_a   1.000
_cell.length_b   1.000
_cell.length_c   1.000
_cell.angle_alpha   90.00
_cell.angle_beta   90.00
_cell.angle_gamma   90.00
#
_symmetry.space_group_name_H-M   'P 1'
#
loop_
_entity.id
_entity.type
_entity.pdbx_description
1 polymer ?
#
loop_
_entity_poly.entity_id
_entity_poly.type
_entity_poly.pdbx_seq_one_letter_code
_entity_poly.pdbx_strand_id
1 'polypeptide(L)'
;MKANRKLKTKKQKKTKIIYYTDELNDDFAGTNIKQKKVDSNFKFINKNIFKRMFAFLIYYVIAVPVIWFYSRCIRHVKYVNRKAVRKLKEPCFLYGNHTAALDAYSPGLICYPKRSKILVSPDTVSIKGIKNIVQMLGALPVPNDASGMKKFVQAVEYYNKKKQIITIYPEAHIWPFFTGVRNFKDTSFAYPVITNSPVCAFFTAYSEPQGFMHKLRRANVTVYVSDPIYPDTTLPRKEAQKKLRDEVYAFMKDCSEKYSTHKVIEYKHISEKPENAESDKISPDDFE
;
A
#
# COMPACT_ATOMS: atom_id res chain seq x y z
N MET A 1 60.37 6.87 1.39
CA MET A 1 59.24 6.84 2.31
C MET A 1 57.97 6.55 1.51
N LYS A 2 57.46 5.30 1.57
CA LYS A 2 56.21 4.90 0.89
C LYS A 2 55.06 5.04 1.90
N ALA A 3 54.12 5.96 1.64
CA ALA A 3 52.96 6.16 2.48
C ALA A 3 51.94 5.01 2.29
N ASN A 4 51.79 4.22 3.33
CA ASN A 4 50.76 3.19 3.43
C ASN A 4 49.37 3.85 3.51
N ARG A 5 48.65 3.91 2.40
CA ARG A 5 47.25 4.33 2.34
C ARG A 5 46.38 3.15 2.85
N LYS A 6 46.05 3.13 4.13
CA LYS A 6 45.07 2.20 4.70
C LYS A 6 43.73 2.39 3.97
N LEU A 7 43.36 1.44 3.14
CA LEU A 7 41.99 1.30 2.62
C LEU A 7 41.04 1.11 3.81
N LYS A 8 40.25 2.14 4.12
CA LYS A 8 39.13 2.02 5.04
C LYS A 8 38.12 1.06 4.43
N THR A 9 38.11 -0.17 4.92
CA THR A 9 37.05 -1.14 4.60
C THR A 9 35.72 -0.54 4.98
N LYS A 10 34.84 -0.36 3.97
CA LYS A 10 33.44 0.05 4.16
C LYS A 10 32.78 -0.97 5.10
N LYS A 11 32.34 -0.54 6.29
CA LYS A 11 31.37 -1.31 7.09
C LYS A 11 30.14 -1.52 6.21
N GLN A 12 29.96 -2.69 5.64
CA GLN A 12 28.68 -3.11 5.08
C GLN A 12 27.65 -3.04 6.21
N LYS A 13 26.60 -2.23 6.04
CA LYS A 13 25.46 -2.27 6.96
C LYS A 13 24.92 -3.70 6.91
N LYS A 14 24.95 -4.41 8.05
CA LYS A 14 24.41 -5.76 8.15
C LYS A 14 22.92 -5.71 7.75
N THR A 15 22.52 -6.55 6.81
CA THR A 15 21.11 -6.76 6.47
C THR A 15 20.39 -7.28 7.70
N LYS A 16 19.28 -6.63 8.11
CA LYS A 16 18.46 -7.09 9.23
C LYS A 16 17.71 -8.34 8.78
N ILE A 17 17.73 -9.39 9.61
CA ILE A 17 16.94 -10.61 9.36
C ILE A 17 15.73 -10.57 10.27
N ILE A 18 14.55 -10.85 9.71
CA ILE A 18 13.28 -10.98 10.42
C ILE A 18 12.75 -12.38 10.17
N TYR A 19 12.34 -13.04 11.23
CA TYR A 19 11.76 -14.37 11.16
C TYR A 19 10.24 -14.29 11.19
N TYR A 20 9.56 -15.11 10.36
CA TYR A 20 8.11 -15.20 10.33
C TYR A 20 7.65 -16.66 10.36
N THR A 21 6.46 -16.87 10.85
CA THR A 21 5.81 -18.20 10.96
C THR A 21 4.57 -18.30 10.07
N ASP A 22 3.85 -17.18 9.90
CA ASP A 22 2.62 -17.11 9.10
C ASP A 22 2.68 -15.93 8.13
N GLU A 23 2.84 -16.24 6.84
CA GLU A 23 2.92 -15.24 5.78
C GLU A 23 1.66 -14.36 5.67
N LEU A 24 0.49 -14.90 6.05
CA LEU A 24 -0.79 -14.20 5.92
C LEU A 24 -1.13 -13.34 7.14
N ASN A 25 -0.69 -13.73 8.33
CA ASN A 25 -1.14 -13.12 9.58
C ASN A 25 -0.04 -12.40 10.37
N ASP A 26 1.24 -12.69 10.12
CA ASP A 26 2.33 -11.98 10.79
C ASP A 26 2.37 -10.50 10.39
N ASP A 27 2.38 -9.61 11.40
CA ASP A 27 2.38 -8.15 11.23
C ASP A 27 3.59 -7.53 11.96
N PHE A 28 4.52 -6.99 11.19
CA PHE A 28 5.75 -6.38 11.70
C PHE A 28 5.67 -4.87 11.90
N ALA A 29 4.58 -4.26 11.46
CA ALA A 29 4.34 -2.82 11.56
C ALA A 29 3.03 -2.47 12.28
N GLY A 30 2.40 -3.47 12.89
CA GLY A 30 1.14 -3.33 13.61
C GLY A 30 1.24 -2.35 14.78
N THR A 31 0.17 -1.61 15.00
CA THR A 31 0.03 -0.69 16.14
C THR A 31 -0.68 -1.37 17.29
N ASN A 32 -0.27 -1.06 18.54
CA ASN A 32 -0.98 -1.52 19.75
C ASN A 32 -2.21 -0.64 20.09
N ILE A 33 -2.83 -0.03 19.08
CA ILE A 33 -3.96 0.87 19.27
C ILE A 33 -5.24 0.04 19.42
N LYS A 34 -5.98 0.27 20.51
CA LYS A 34 -7.30 -0.35 20.71
C LYS A 34 -8.24 0.11 19.60
N GLN A 35 -8.66 -0.84 18.76
CA GLN A 35 -9.54 -0.55 17.64
C GLN A 35 -10.91 -0.07 18.09
N LYS A 36 -11.37 1.02 17.48
CA LYS A 36 -12.76 1.45 17.58
C LYS A 36 -13.65 0.55 16.74
N LYS A 37 -14.89 0.37 17.19
CA LYS A 37 -15.90 -0.35 16.43
C LYS A 37 -16.26 0.44 15.18
N VAL A 38 -16.14 -0.24 14.02
CA VAL A 38 -16.57 0.26 12.71
C VAL A 38 -17.78 -0.56 12.30
N ASP A 39 -18.94 -0.13 12.80
CA ASP A 39 -20.25 -0.78 12.66
C ASP A 39 -21.19 -0.03 11.71
N SER A 40 -22.47 -0.35 11.76
CA SER A 40 -23.52 0.31 10.98
C SER A 40 -23.70 1.82 11.29
N ASN A 41 -23.20 2.33 12.43
CA ASN A 41 -23.29 3.75 12.77
C ASN A 41 -22.10 4.55 12.20
N PHE A 42 -21.08 3.87 11.67
CA PHE A 42 -19.94 4.56 11.10
C PHE A 42 -20.33 5.32 9.83
N LYS A 43 -19.90 6.59 9.73
CA LYS A 43 -20.18 7.44 8.57
C LYS A 43 -19.10 7.25 7.49
N PHE A 44 -19.28 6.25 6.62
CA PHE A 44 -18.38 5.99 5.48
C PHE A 44 -18.45 7.07 4.41
N ILE A 45 -19.63 7.65 4.20
CA ILE A 45 -19.87 8.69 3.19
C ILE A 45 -20.17 10.00 3.89
N ASN A 46 -19.40 11.04 3.58
CA ASN A 46 -19.69 12.38 4.06
C ASN A 46 -20.49 13.17 3.02
N LYS A 47 -21.76 13.44 3.34
CA LYS A 47 -22.70 14.18 2.47
C LYS A 47 -22.63 15.70 2.67
N ASN A 48 -22.04 16.19 3.77
CA ASN A 48 -21.95 17.62 4.08
C ASN A 48 -21.02 18.32 3.10
N ILE A 49 -21.54 19.35 2.40
CA ILE A 49 -20.81 20.05 1.35
C ILE A 49 -19.57 20.79 1.88
N PHE A 50 -19.66 21.43 3.03
CA PHE A 50 -18.54 22.17 3.63
C PHE A 50 -17.42 21.22 4.03
N LYS A 51 -17.73 20.07 4.63
CA LYS A 51 -16.73 19.05 4.96
C LYS A 51 -16.07 18.46 3.70
N ARG A 52 -16.82 18.32 2.61
CA ARG A 52 -16.28 17.85 1.33
C ARG A 52 -15.35 18.88 0.70
N MET A 53 -15.73 20.16 0.74
CA MET A 53 -14.91 21.27 0.24
C MET A 53 -13.61 21.37 1.08
N PHE A 54 -13.70 21.32 2.40
CA PHE A 54 -12.54 21.32 3.27
C PHE A 54 -11.63 20.10 3.02
N ALA A 55 -12.21 18.92 2.86
CA ALA A 55 -11.47 17.71 2.49
C ALA A 55 -10.80 17.82 1.11
N PHE A 56 -11.40 18.55 0.16
CA PHE A 56 -10.79 18.85 -1.13
C PHE A 56 -9.55 19.75 -0.96
N LEU A 57 -9.66 20.82 -0.18
CA LEU A 57 -8.54 21.72 0.08
C LEU A 57 -7.39 20.98 0.78
N ILE A 58 -7.67 20.26 1.87
CA ILE A 58 -6.63 19.49 2.57
C ILE A 58 -5.95 18.49 1.63
N TYR A 59 -6.73 17.77 0.83
CA TYR A 59 -6.18 16.73 -0.05
C TYR A 59 -5.34 17.32 -1.18
N TYR A 60 -5.89 18.26 -1.96
CA TYR A 60 -5.24 18.75 -3.18
C TYR A 60 -4.27 19.90 -2.98
N VAL A 61 -4.53 20.75 -1.98
CA VAL A 61 -3.71 21.95 -1.75
C VAL A 61 -2.58 21.68 -0.75
N ILE A 62 -2.79 20.78 0.21
CA ILE A 62 -1.80 20.52 1.26
C ILE A 62 -1.17 19.12 1.05
N ALA A 63 -1.96 18.06 1.16
CA ALA A 63 -1.41 16.71 1.24
C ALA A 63 -0.70 16.27 -0.05
N VAL A 64 -1.33 16.41 -1.21
CA VAL A 64 -0.72 15.99 -2.49
C VAL A 64 0.58 16.74 -2.79
N PRO A 65 0.69 18.08 -2.68
CA PRO A 65 1.95 18.79 -2.88
C PRO A 65 3.05 18.37 -1.88
N VAL A 66 2.72 18.25 -0.59
CA VAL A 66 3.69 17.84 0.43
C VAL A 66 4.19 16.41 0.16
N ILE A 67 3.29 15.48 -0.12
CA ILE A 67 3.64 14.09 -0.42
C ILE A 67 4.42 14.00 -1.74
N TRP A 68 4.05 14.80 -2.75
CA TRP A 68 4.80 14.87 -4.00
C TRP A 68 6.23 15.36 -3.76
N PHE A 69 6.40 16.45 -3.01
CA PHE A 69 7.72 16.99 -2.67
C PHE A 69 8.55 15.95 -1.92
N TYR A 70 8.01 15.35 -0.87
CA TYR A 70 8.68 14.31 -0.11
C TYR A 70 9.06 13.10 -0.99
N SER A 71 8.11 12.59 -1.77
CA SER A 71 8.32 11.44 -2.64
C SER A 71 9.35 11.72 -3.74
N ARG A 72 9.28 12.89 -4.41
CA ARG A 72 10.15 13.21 -5.57
C ARG A 72 11.48 13.82 -5.17
N CYS A 73 11.49 14.73 -4.19
CA CYS A 73 12.68 15.51 -3.85
C CYS A 73 13.49 14.87 -2.73
N ILE A 74 12.84 14.22 -1.76
CA ILE A 74 13.54 13.59 -0.62
C ILE A 74 13.79 12.12 -0.90
N ARG A 75 12.73 11.34 -1.17
CA ARG A 75 12.84 9.89 -1.39
C ARG A 75 13.22 9.49 -2.81
N HIS A 76 13.12 10.41 -3.78
CA HIS A 76 13.39 10.22 -5.22
C HIS A 76 12.64 9.02 -5.82
N VAL A 77 11.41 8.77 -5.38
CA VAL A 77 10.58 7.67 -5.87
C VAL A 77 10.31 7.86 -7.37
N LYS A 78 10.55 6.82 -8.13
CA LYS A 78 10.22 6.77 -9.56
C LYS A 78 8.87 6.09 -9.75
N TYR A 79 8.09 6.56 -10.72
CA TYR A 79 6.81 5.96 -11.08
C TYR A 79 6.82 5.59 -12.55
N VAL A 80 6.61 4.32 -12.86
CA VAL A 80 6.56 3.77 -14.22
C VAL A 80 5.12 3.45 -14.56
N ASN A 81 4.69 3.83 -15.74
CA ASN A 81 3.36 3.57 -16.33
C ASN A 81 2.14 4.11 -15.54
N ARG A 82 2.30 5.08 -14.62
CA ARG A 82 1.14 5.67 -13.92
C ARG A 82 0.11 6.31 -14.87
N LYS A 83 0.49 6.53 -16.14
CA LYS A 83 -0.42 7.03 -17.18
C LYS A 83 -1.58 6.08 -17.44
N ALA A 84 -1.39 4.77 -17.25
CA ALA A 84 -2.43 3.75 -17.38
C ALA A 84 -3.64 4.08 -16.47
N VAL A 85 -3.42 4.36 -15.18
CA VAL A 85 -4.50 4.75 -14.25
C VAL A 85 -5.07 6.13 -14.55
N ARG A 86 -4.19 7.08 -14.90
CA ARG A 86 -4.60 8.49 -15.06
C ARG A 86 -5.50 8.73 -16.26
N LYS A 87 -5.26 8.01 -17.36
CA LYS A 87 -6.00 8.14 -18.61
C LYS A 87 -7.33 7.39 -18.62
N LEU A 88 -7.54 6.43 -17.71
CA LEU A 88 -8.82 5.73 -17.61
C LEU A 88 -9.96 6.72 -17.42
N LYS A 89 -11.00 6.61 -18.23
CA LYS A 89 -12.22 7.43 -18.11
C LYS A 89 -13.24 6.82 -17.15
N GLU A 90 -13.15 5.54 -16.92
CA GLU A 90 -14.02 4.73 -16.09
C GLU A 90 -13.52 4.62 -14.63
N PRO A 91 -14.38 4.18 -13.70
CA PRO A 91 -13.96 3.82 -12.34
C PRO A 91 -12.90 2.72 -12.37
N CYS A 92 -12.01 2.70 -11.40
CA CYS A 92 -10.94 1.72 -11.34
C CYS A 92 -10.59 1.38 -9.89
N PHE A 93 -10.21 0.12 -9.66
CA PHE A 93 -9.56 -0.31 -8.43
C PHE A 93 -8.05 -0.34 -8.62
N LEU A 94 -7.31 -0.04 -7.56
CA LEU A 94 -5.86 -0.06 -7.56
C LEU A 94 -5.36 -1.01 -6.47
N TYR A 95 -4.63 -2.05 -6.84
CA TYR A 95 -4.08 -3.04 -5.91
C TYR A 95 -2.56 -2.91 -5.83
N GLY A 96 -1.99 -2.97 -4.62
CA GLY A 96 -0.55 -2.83 -4.42
C GLY A 96 0.01 -3.73 -3.34
N ASN A 97 1.32 -4.01 -3.40
CA ASN A 97 2.05 -4.64 -2.31
C ASN A 97 2.23 -3.66 -1.14
N HIS A 98 2.31 -4.17 0.09
CA HIS A 98 2.33 -3.35 1.31
C HIS A 98 3.65 -3.50 2.07
N THR A 99 4.61 -2.63 1.73
CA THR A 99 6.01 -2.76 2.16
C THR A 99 6.60 -1.53 2.83
N ALA A 100 5.82 -0.46 2.97
CA ALA A 100 6.25 0.75 3.66
C ALA A 100 5.08 1.51 4.28
N ALA A 101 5.33 2.24 5.37
CA ALA A 101 4.34 3.16 5.94
C ALA A 101 3.89 4.24 4.92
N LEU A 102 4.79 4.61 4.02
CA LEU A 102 4.53 5.57 2.94
C LEU A 102 3.64 5.04 1.81
N ASP A 103 3.35 3.74 1.79
CA ASP A 103 2.44 3.15 0.81
C ASP A 103 1.05 3.79 0.88
N ALA A 104 0.62 4.26 2.07
CA ALA A 104 -0.62 5.02 2.24
C ALA A 104 -0.71 6.28 1.35
N TYR A 105 0.42 6.80 0.89
CA TYR A 105 0.48 8.05 0.11
C TYR A 105 0.71 7.83 -1.39
N SER A 106 1.33 6.72 -1.76
CA SER A 106 1.64 6.38 -3.17
C SER A 106 0.41 6.40 -4.09
N PRO A 107 -0.77 5.87 -3.69
CA PRO A 107 -1.96 5.88 -4.53
C PRO A 107 -2.40 7.29 -4.94
N GLY A 108 -2.29 8.27 -4.03
CA GLY A 108 -2.61 9.67 -4.33
C GLY A 108 -1.76 10.23 -5.47
N LEU A 109 -0.46 9.87 -5.53
CA LEU A 109 0.45 10.30 -6.58
C LEU A 109 0.30 9.51 -7.88
N ILE A 110 -0.01 8.22 -7.80
CA ILE A 110 -0.30 7.37 -8.97
C ILE A 110 -1.54 7.88 -9.69
N CYS A 111 -2.60 8.16 -8.93
CA CYS A 111 -3.93 8.47 -9.46
C CYS A 111 -4.12 9.94 -9.85
N TYR A 112 -3.31 10.87 -9.35
CA TYR A 112 -3.49 12.31 -9.57
C TYR A 112 -3.74 12.66 -11.05
N PRO A 113 -4.76 13.47 -11.40
CA PRO A 113 -5.62 14.28 -10.52
C PRO A 113 -6.83 13.56 -9.91
N LYS A 114 -7.05 12.28 -10.19
CA LYS A 114 -8.15 11.53 -9.58
C LYS A 114 -7.88 11.33 -8.09
N ARG A 115 -8.94 11.35 -7.29
CA ARG A 115 -8.83 11.11 -5.86
C ARG A 115 -8.79 9.61 -5.56
N SER A 116 -7.85 9.20 -4.69
CA SER A 116 -7.83 7.84 -4.18
C SER A 116 -8.58 7.73 -2.85
N LYS A 117 -9.27 6.61 -2.66
CA LYS A 117 -9.78 6.08 -1.40
C LYS A 117 -9.01 4.83 -1.06
N ILE A 118 -8.49 4.73 0.14
CA ILE A 118 -7.64 3.62 0.55
C ILE A 118 -8.38 2.82 1.61
N LEU A 119 -8.55 1.51 1.38
CA LEU A 119 -9.05 0.60 2.40
C LEU A 119 -8.00 0.46 3.49
N VAL A 120 -8.41 0.70 4.73
CA VAL A 120 -7.50 0.71 5.89
C VAL A 120 -8.08 -0.12 7.04
N SER A 121 -7.19 -0.59 7.91
CA SER A 121 -7.61 -1.20 9.18
C SER A 121 -8.35 -0.19 10.08
N PRO A 122 -9.26 -0.64 10.96
CA PRO A 122 -9.93 0.20 11.96
C PRO A 122 -8.97 0.98 12.86
N ASP A 123 -7.75 0.50 13.06
CA ASP A 123 -6.70 1.18 13.83
C ASP A 123 -6.44 2.59 13.34
N THR A 124 -6.32 2.74 12.01
CA THR A 124 -6.03 4.02 11.34
C THR A 124 -7.03 5.13 11.73
N VAL A 125 -8.30 4.77 11.93
CA VAL A 125 -9.35 5.73 12.34
C VAL A 125 -9.58 5.75 13.85
N SER A 126 -8.82 4.95 14.61
CA SER A 126 -8.94 4.85 16.06
C SER A 126 -8.01 5.80 16.80
N ILE A 127 -7.00 6.34 16.15
CA ILE A 127 -6.08 7.33 16.70
C ILE A 127 -6.87 8.60 17.11
N LYS A 128 -6.74 9.01 18.37
CA LYS A 128 -7.42 10.21 18.86
C LYS A 128 -6.94 11.45 18.10
N GLY A 129 -7.87 12.33 17.75
CA GLY A 129 -7.58 13.63 17.10
C GLY A 129 -7.40 13.57 15.58
N ILE A 130 -6.96 12.47 14.99
CA ILE A 130 -6.66 12.41 13.55
C ILE A 130 -7.70 11.68 12.70
N LYS A 131 -8.72 11.02 13.30
CA LYS A 131 -9.77 10.30 12.55
C LYS A 131 -10.34 11.09 11.38
N ASN A 132 -10.72 12.34 11.61
CA ASN A 132 -11.34 13.17 10.58
C ASN A 132 -10.33 13.52 9.47
N ILE A 133 -9.08 13.76 9.83
CA ILE A 133 -8.01 14.08 8.89
C ILE A 133 -7.73 12.88 7.97
N VAL A 134 -7.53 11.68 8.52
CA VAL A 134 -7.27 10.49 7.70
C VAL A 134 -8.45 10.15 6.78
N GLN A 135 -9.70 10.36 7.23
CA GLN A 135 -10.87 10.21 6.36
C GLN A 135 -10.92 11.28 5.25
N MET A 136 -10.53 12.54 5.56
CA MET A 136 -10.39 13.60 4.57
C MET A 136 -9.28 13.29 3.56
N LEU A 137 -8.21 12.62 3.97
CA LEU A 137 -7.13 12.16 3.10
C LEU A 137 -7.51 10.93 2.26
N GLY A 138 -8.60 10.28 2.54
CA GLY A 138 -9.12 9.20 1.71
C GLY A 138 -9.27 7.85 2.40
N ALA A 139 -8.91 7.73 3.67
CA ALA A 139 -9.07 6.48 4.41
C ALA A 139 -10.53 6.02 4.45
N LEU A 140 -10.75 4.74 4.14
CA LEU A 140 -12.02 4.05 4.17
C LEU A 140 -11.84 2.77 5.02
N PRO A 141 -12.18 2.81 6.32
CA PRO A 141 -11.90 1.69 7.21
C PRO A 141 -12.77 0.48 6.87
N VAL A 142 -12.14 -0.69 6.84
CA VAL A 142 -12.87 -1.96 6.70
C VAL A 142 -13.59 -2.23 8.01
N PRO A 143 -14.88 -2.62 8.00
CA PRO A 143 -15.60 -2.93 9.23
C PRO A 143 -14.96 -4.10 10.00
N ASN A 144 -14.86 -3.95 11.30
CA ASN A 144 -14.55 -5.03 12.24
C ASN A 144 -15.81 -5.56 12.95
N ASP A 145 -16.99 -5.19 12.45
CA ASP A 145 -18.31 -5.64 12.87
C ASP A 145 -19.18 -5.92 11.64
N ALA A 146 -19.83 -7.07 11.61
CA ALA A 146 -20.63 -7.51 10.47
C ALA A 146 -21.77 -6.53 10.11
N SER A 147 -22.31 -5.80 11.09
CA SER A 147 -23.37 -4.80 10.87
C SER A 147 -22.92 -3.63 9.99
N GLY A 148 -21.61 -3.32 9.97
CA GLY A 148 -21.02 -2.28 9.14
C GLY A 148 -20.83 -2.66 7.67
N MET A 149 -20.77 -3.96 7.35
CA MET A 149 -20.34 -4.45 6.05
C MET A 149 -21.25 -3.96 4.90
N LYS A 150 -22.57 -3.99 5.09
CA LYS A 150 -23.52 -3.49 4.07
C LYS A 150 -23.26 -2.02 3.70
N LYS A 151 -23.10 -1.16 4.71
CA LYS A 151 -22.81 0.28 4.49
C LYS A 151 -21.44 0.52 3.90
N PHE A 152 -20.47 -0.30 4.26
CA PHE A 152 -19.13 -0.25 3.70
C PHE A 152 -19.14 -0.58 2.19
N VAL A 153 -19.77 -1.69 1.79
CA VAL A 153 -19.90 -2.06 0.36
C VAL A 153 -20.62 -0.94 -0.42
N GLN A 154 -21.70 -0.39 0.13
CA GLN A 154 -22.40 0.77 -0.47
C GLN A 154 -21.47 1.99 -0.60
N ALA A 155 -20.55 2.21 0.34
CA ALA A 155 -19.59 3.29 0.24
C ALA A 155 -18.53 3.03 -0.84
N VAL A 156 -18.04 1.80 -0.98
CA VAL A 156 -17.14 1.40 -2.07
C VAL A 156 -17.79 1.67 -3.42
N GLU A 157 -19.03 1.19 -3.62
CA GLU A 157 -19.79 1.45 -4.86
C GLU A 157 -20.02 2.94 -5.10
N TYR A 158 -20.39 3.70 -4.06
CA TYR A 158 -20.61 5.14 -4.17
C TYR A 158 -19.35 5.88 -4.65
N TYR A 159 -18.18 5.59 -4.06
CA TYR A 159 -16.93 6.25 -4.45
C TYR A 159 -16.47 5.78 -5.83
N ASN A 160 -16.67 4.52 -6.17
CA ASN A 160 -16.41 3.98 -7.49
C ASN A 160 -17.25 4.70 -8.56
N LYS A 161 -18.58 4.81 -8.38
CA LYS A 161 -19.48 5.57 -9.27
C LYS A 161 -19.09 7.06 -9.40
N LYS A 162 -18.43 7.64 -8.39
CA LYS A 162 -17.87 9.00 -8.42
C LYS A 162 -16.51 9.07 -9.12
N LYS A 163 -16.08 8.01 -9.77
CA LYS A 163 -14.78 7.87 -10.45
C LYS A 163 -13.57 8.15 -9.54
N GLN A 164 -13.73 7.92 -8.23
CA GLN A 164 -12.60 7.87 -7.30
C GLN A 164 -11.96 6.49 -7.38
N ILE A 165 -10.65 6.45 -7.31
CA ILE A 165 -9.92 5.20 -7.33
C ILE A 165 -10.01 4.54 -5.95
N ILE A 166 -10.37 3.28 -5.90
CA ILE A 166 -10.39 2.52 -4.64
C ILE A 166 -9.09 1.72 -4.56
N THR A 167 -8.23 2.07 -3.61
CA THR A 167 -6.96 1.39 -3.41
C THR A 167 -7.06 0.35 -2.32
N ILE A 168 -6.52 -0.82 -2.59
CA ILE A 168 -6.53 -1.99 -1.70
C ILE A 168 -5.12 -2.58 -1.65
N TYR A 169 -4.66 -2.86 -0.44
CA TYR A 169 -3.46 -3.66 -0.18
C TYR A 169 -3.91 -5.06 0.20
N PRO A 170 -3.93 -6.01 -0.75
CA PRO A 170 -4.54 -7.32 -0.51
C PRO A 170 -3.75 -8.19 0.47
N GLU A 171 -2.49 -7.87 0.68
CA GLU A 171 -1.61 -8.51 1.67
C GLU A 171 -1.98 -8.18 3.12
N ALA A 172 -2.82 -7.17 3.38
CA ALA A 172 -3.34 -6.69 4.65
C ALA A 172 -2.29 -6.08 5.60
N HIS A 173 -1.20 -6.78 5.88
CA HIS A 173 -0.16 -6.36 6.83
C HIS A 173 1.05 -5.74 6.11
N ILE A 174 1.77 -4.83 6.79
CA ILE A 174 2.99 -4.22 6.26
C ILE A 174 4.19 -5.10 6.62
N TRP A 175 4.94 -5.51 5.58
CA TRP A 175 6.25 -6.12 5.74
C TRP A 175 7.32 -5.16 5.18
N PRO A 176 7.95 -4.35 6.05
CA PRO A 176 8.87 -3.30 5.61
C PRO A 176 10.00 -3.79 4.71
N PHE A 177 10.17 -3.13 3.58
CA PHE A 177 11.18 -3.45 2.57
C PHE A 177 11.11 -4.89 2.03
N PHE A 178 9.96 -5.57 2.16
CA PHE A 178 9.82 -6.89 1.57
C PHE A 178 9.93 -6.80 0.05
N THR A 179 10.79 -7.62 -0.53
CA THR A 179 11.09 -7.58 -1.97
C THR A 179 10.24 -8.54 -2.79
N GLY A 180 9.55 -9.46 -2.12
CA GLY A 180 8.63 -10.42 -2.72
C GLY A 180 7.19 -9.91 -2.79
N VAL A 181 6.28 -10.82 -3.12
CA VAL A 181 4.83 -10.65 -3.01
C VAL A 181 4.31 -11.75 -2.12
N ARG A 182 3.64 -11.37 -1.03
CA ARG A 182 2.99 -12.33 -0.14
C ARG A 182 1.71 -12.87 -0.77
N ASN A 183 1.37 -14.08 -0.44
CA ASN A 183 0.09 -14.64 -0.88
C ASN A 183 -1.08 -13.84 -0.28
N PHE A 184 -2.17 -13.69 -1.06
CA PHE A 184 -3.37 -13.00 -0.60
C PHE A 184 -4.64 -13.64 -1.17
N LYS A 185 -5.73 -13.48 -0.39
CA LYS A 185 -7.05 -14.02 -0.74
C LYS A 185 -7.70 -13.21 -1.87
N ASP A 186 -8.61 -13.85 -2.58
CA ASP A 186 -9.39 -13.21 -3.64
C ASP A 186 -10.57 -12.35 -3.13
N THR A 187 -10.82 -12.33 -1.81
CA THR A 187 -12.03 -11.73 -1.20
C THR A 187 -12.29 -10.29 -1.64
N SER A 188 -11.25 -9.45 -1.67
CA SER A 188 -11.38 -8.04 -2.06
C SER A 188 -11.65 -7.84 -3.55
N PHE A 189 -11.33 -8.81 -4.39
CA PHE A 189 -11.57 -8.78 -5.83
C PHE A 189 -13.06 -8.95 -6.19
N ALA A 190 -13.90 -9.27 -5.21
CA ALA A 190 -15.35 -9.22 -5.37
C ALA A 190 -15.85 -7.81 -5.74
N TYR A 191 -15.20 -6.74 -5.25
CA TYR A 191 -15.65 -5.37 -5.53
C TYR A 191 -15.53 -4.99 -7.01
N PRO A 192 -14.36 -5.12 -7.67
CA PRO A 192 -14.25 -4.83 -9.09
C PRO A 192 -15.13 -5.74 -9.95
N VAL A 193 -15.31 -7.02 -9.59
CA VAL A 193 -16.22 -7.94 -10.32
C VAL A 193 -17.67 -7.50 -10.21
N ILE A 194 -18.15 -7.12 -9.00
CA ILE A 194 -19.54 -6.64 -8.81
C ILE A 194 -19.80 -5.34 -9.56
N THR A 195 -18.83 -4.45 -9.60
CA THR A 195 -18.99 -3.13 -10.22
C THR A 195 -18.60 -3.13 -11.69
N ASN A 196 -18.16 -4.26 -12.23
CA ASN A 196 -17.58 -4.41 -13.55
C ASN A 196 -16.55 -3.31 -13.86
N SER A 197 -15.65 -3.09 -12.93
CA SER A 197 -14.64 -2.04 -13.02
C SER A 197 -13.26 -2.64 -13.24
N PRO A 198 -12.40 -2.05 -14.10
CA PRO A 198 -11.03 -2.50 -14.26
C PRO A 198 -10.22 -2.37 -12.98
N VAL A 199 -9.18 -3.16 -12.92
CA VAL A 199 -8.15 -3.14 -11.89
C VAL A 199 -6.83 -2.72 -12.51
N CYS A 200 -6.10 -1.82 -11.87
CA CYS A 200 -4.66 -1.66 -12.09
C CYS A 200 -3.90 -2.20 -10.88
N ALA A 201 -2.85 -2.95 -11.13
CA ALA A 201 -1.91 -3.36 -10.08
C ALA A 201 -0.75 -2.38 -10.01
N PHE A 202 -0.15 -2.21 -8.83
CA PHE A 202 1.15 -1.57 -8.71
C PHE A 202 2.06 -2.35 -7.76
N PHE A 203 3.36 -2.26 -8.02
CA PHE A 203 4.38 -2.90 -7.22
C PHE A 203 5.48 -1.91 -6.87
N THR A 204 5.77 -1.79 -5.57
CA THR A 204 6.87 -1.01 -5.03
C THR A 204 8.12 -1.88 -4.98
N ALA A 205 9.07 -1.61 -5.87
CA ALA A 205 10.32 -2.34 -5.99
C ALA A 205 11.49 -1.59 -5.35
N TYR A 206 12.43 -2.35 -4.82
CA TYR A 206 13.63 -1.86 -4.15
C TYR A 206 14.88 -2.27 -4.92
N SER A 207 15.72 -1.28 -5.28
CA SER A 207 17.02 -1.51 -5.90
C SER A 207 18.14 -0.81 -5.12
N GLU A 208 19.39 -1.16 -5.42
CA GLU A 208 20.55 -0.54 -4.74
C GLU A 208 20.54 0.97 -4.89
N PRO A 209 20.84 1.71 -3.78
CA PRO A 209 20.95 3.14 -3.83
C PRO A 209 22.06 3.60 -4.78
N GLN A 210 21.72 4.47 -5.71
CA GLN A 210 22.64 5.05 -6.68
C GLN A 210 22.62 6.58 -6.62
N GLY A 211 23.68 7.22 -7.17
CA GLY A 211 23.79 8.66 -7.28
C GLY A 211 24.39 9.33 -6.03
N PHE A 212 24.44 10.65 -6.05
CA PHE A 212 25.12 11.47 -5.02
C PHE A 212 24.61 11.21 -3.60
N MET A 213 23.30 11.01 -3.43
CA MET A 213 22.63 10.79 -2.13
C MET A 213 22.54 9.30 -1.71
N HIS A 214 23.28 8.40 -2.37
CA HIS A 214 23.18 6.97 -2.10
C HIS A 214 23.47 6.58 -0.63
N LYS A 215 24.32 7.35 0.07
CA LYS A 215 24.67 7.10 1.46
C LYS A 215 23.54 7.39 2.46
N LEU A 216 22.58 8.22 2.07
CA LEU A 216 21.45 8.65 2.92
C LEU A 216 20.21 7.80 2.72
N ARG A 217 20.22 6.82 1.80
CA ARG A 217 19.06 5.98 1.48
C ARG A 217 19.37 4.52 1.74
N ARG A 218 18.39 3.80 2.19
CA ARG A 218 18.48 2.33 2.35
C ARG A 218 18.27 1.61 1.03
N ALA A 219 17.40 2.12 0.18
CA ALA A 219 17.12 1.60 -1.16
C ALA A 219 16.66 2.73 -2.10
N ASN A 220 16.80 2.53 -3.40
CA ASN A 220 16.05 3.27 -4.40
C ASN A 220 14.67 2.62 -4.56
N VAL A 221 13.64 3.47 -4.66
CA VAL A 221 12.25 3.03 -4.76
C VAL A 221 11.69 3.33 -6.14
N THR A 222 11.16 2.33 -6.81
CA THR A 222 10.44 2.50 -8.06
C THR A 222 9.09 1.80 -7.98
N VAL A 223 8.03 2.52 -8.30
CA VAL A 223 6.66 2.00 -8.32
C VAL A 223 6.27 1.71 -9.77
N TYR A 224 6.05 0.45 -10.08
CA TYR A 224 5.59 -0.04 -11.39
C TYR A 224 4.08 -0.20 -11.37
N VAL A 225 3.40 0.27 -12.38
CA VAL A 225 1.93 0.22 -12.50
C VAL A 225 1.57 -0.60 -13.74
N SER A 226 0.63 -1.54 -13.61
CA SER A 226 0.14 -2.35 -14.73
C SER A 226 -0.73 -1.53 -15.68
N ASP A 227 -0.95 -2.05 -16.87
CA ASP A 227 -2.10 -1.68 -17.68
C ASP A 227 -3.40 -2.17 -17.01
N PRO A 228 -4.55 -1.63 -17.40
CA PRO A 228 -5.84 -2.04 -16.84
C PRO A 228 -6.16 -3.51 -17.13
N ILE A 229 -6.56 -4.23 -16.10
CA ILE A 229 -7.01 -5.63 -16.13
C ILE A 229 -8.52 -5.62 -15.92
N TYR A 230 -9.27 -6.21 -16.82
CA TYR A 230 -10.74 -6.20 -16.78
C TYR A 230 -11.28 -7.51 -16.20
N PRO A 231 -12.34 -7.44 -15.35
CA PRO A 231 -13.05 -8.64 -14.94
C PRO A 231 -13.60 -9.41 -16.15
N ASP A 232 -13.44 -10.71 -16.15
CA ASP A 232 -14.02 -11.56 -17.20
C ASP A 232 -15.51 -11.78 -16.92
N THR A 233 -16.36 -11.09 -17.70
CA THR A 233 -17.83 -11.14 -17.55
C THR A 233 -18.47 -12.42 -18.09
N THR A 234 -17.69 -13.28 -18.78
CA THR A 234 -18.18 -14.56 -19.30
C THR A 234 -18.12 -15.67 -18.25
N LEU A 235 -17.32 -15.48 -17.20
CA LEU A 235 -17.13 -16.45 -16.13
C LEU A 235 -18.14 -16.24 -14.99
N PRO A 236 -18.47 -17.32 -14.25
CA PRO A 236 -19.14 -17.21 -12.97
C PRO A 236 -18.38 -16.29 -12.02
N ARG A 237 -19.11 -15.51 -11.22
CA ARG A 237 -18.54 -14.46 -10.36
C ARG A 237 -17.31 -14.89 -9.55
N LYS A 238 -17.36 -16.08 -8.96
CA LYS A 238 -16.25 -16.61 -8.15
C LYS A 238 -15.00 -16.92 -8.99
N GLU A 239 -15.18 -17.41 -10.18
CA GLU A 239 -14.10 -17.70 -11.11
C GLU A 239 -13.48 -16.41 -11.66
N ALA A 240 -14.32 -15.45 -12.06
CA ALA A 240 -13.88 -14.12 -12.48
C ALA A 240 -13.07 -13.42 -11.38
N GLN A 241 -13.52 -13.53 -10.12
CA GLN A 241 -12.83 -12.99 -8.94
C GLN A 241 -11.45 -13.62 -8.74
N LYS A 242 -11.38 -14.96 -8.82
CA LYS A 242 -10.11 -15.70 -8.72
C LYS A 242 -9.16 -15.36 -9.86
N LYS A 243 -9.65 -15.37 -11.10
CA LYS A 243 -8.86 -15.03 -12.30
C LYS A 243 -8.26 -13.64 -12.17
N LEU A 244 -9.07 -12.64 -11.78
CA LEU A 244 -8.62 -11.26 -11.61
C LEU A 244 -7.55 -11.14 -10.51
N ARG A 245 -7.70 -11.89 -9.39
CA ARG A 245 -6.68 -11.97 -8.35
C ARG A 245 -5.37 -12.56 -8.88
N ASP A 246 -5.46 -13.65 -9.65
CA ASP A 246 -4.30 -14.35 -10.19
C ASP A 246 -3.52 -13.47 -11.18
N GLU A 247 -4.20 -12.70 -12.03
CA GLU A 247 -3.57 -11.76 -12.97
C GLU A 247 -2.87 -10.62 -12.24
N VAL A 248 -3.48 -10.06 -11.19
CA VAL A 248 -2.84 -9.03 -10.34
C VAL A 248 -1.62 -9.60 -9.62
N TYR A 249 -1.74 -10.80 -9.07
CA TYR A 249 -0.63 -11.49 -8.40
C TYR A 249 0.54 -11.75 -9.36
N ALA A 250 0.23 -12.25 -10.57
CA ALA A 250 1.23 -12.52 -11.60
C ALA A 250 2.01 -11.26 -12.00
N PHE A 251 1.32 -10.12 -12.20
CA PHE A 251 1.98 -8.84 -12.45
C PHE A 251 2.91 -8.42 -11.32
N MET A 252 2.44 -8.49 -10.07
CA MET A 252 3.26 -8.12 -8.91
C MET A 252 4.47 -9.03 -8.77
N LYS A 253 4.30 -10.33 -8.99
CA LYS A 253 5.37 -11.34 -8.94
C LYS A 253 6.42 -11.08 -10.01
N ASP A 254 6.01 -10.84 -11.24
CA ASP A 254 6.92 -10.48 -12.36
C ASP A 254 7.73 -9.23 -12.04
N CYS A 255 7.08 -8.18 -11.48
CA CYS A 255 7.78 -6.97 -11.04
C CYS A 255 8.76 -7.24 -9.90
N SER A 256 8.38 -8.09 -8.93
CA SER A 256 9.24 -8.50 -7.82
C SER A 256 10.52 -9.17 -8.33
N GLU A 257 10.39 -10.15 -9.20
CA GLU A 257 11.51 -10.92 -9.75
C GLU A 257 12.43 -10.06 -10.62
N LYS A 258 11.86 -9.15 -11.42
CA LYS A 258 12.64 -8.32 -12.35
C LYS A 258 13.30 -7.10 -11.71
N TYR A 259 12.65 -6.47 -10.74
CA TYR A 259 13.00 -5.11 -10.32
C TYR A 259 13.38 -4.98 -8.84
N SER A 260 13.05 -5.95 -7.97
CA SER A 260 13.45 -5.94 -6.57
C SER A 260 14.79 -6.65 -6.38
N THR A 261 15.87 -5.92 -6.64
CA THR A 261 17.24 -6.48 -6.63
C THR A 261 18.02 -6.22 -5.35
N HIS A 262 17.47 -5.41 -4.44
CA HIS A 262 18.17 -5.01 -3.20
C HIS A 262 17.35 -5.33 -1.94
N LYS A 263 17.88 -6.22 -1.12
CA LYS A 263 17.27 -6.63 0.16
C LYS A 263 17.79 -5.77 1.30
N VAL A 264 16.99 -4.84 1.78
CA VAL A 264 17.27 -4.04 3.00
C VAL A 264 17.01 -4.87 4.25
N ILE A 265 15.94 -5.67 4.22
CA ILE A 265 15.55 -6.63 5.25
C ILE A 265 15.38 -7.98 4.58
N GLU A 266 15.89 -9.03 5.22
CA GLU A 266 15.69 -10.41 4.78
C GLU A 266 14.67 -11.10 5.67
N TYR A 267 13.60 -11.63 5.07
CA TYR A 267 12.57 -12.38 5.78
C TYR A 267 12.81 -13.87 5.62
N LYS A 268 12.81 -14.60 6.75
CA LYS A 268 13.04 -16.06 6.78
C LYS A 268 11.88 -16.76 7.46
N HIS A 269 11.31 -17.75 6.77
CA HIS A 269 10.31 -18.62 7.38
C HIS A 269 10.95 -19.55 8.38
N ILE A 270 10.30 -19.73 9.54
CA ILE A 270 10.64 -20.70 10.57
C ILE A 270 9.37 -21.42 11.02
N SER A 271 9.49 -22.71 11.35
CA SER A 271 8.34 -23.52 11.80
C SER A 271 7.85 -23.12 13.20
N GLU A 272 8.77 -22.69 14.09
CA GLU A 272 8.43 -22.25 15.44
C GLU A 272 9.31 -21.03 15.81
N LYS A 273 8.74 -20.03 16.49
CA LYS A 273 9.54 -18.89 16.98
C LYS A 273 10.40 -19.36 18.14
N PRO A 274 11.71 -19.05 18.15
CA PRO A 274 12.57 -19.30 19.32
C PRO A 274 12.02 -18.55 20.54
N GLU A 275 12.01 -19.20 21.72
CA GLU A 275 11.52 -18.60 22.97
C GLU A 275 12.17 -17.25 23.32
N ASN A 276 13.37 -16.99 22.82
CA ASN A 276 14.14 -15.75 23.02
C ASN A 276 14.12 -14.79 21.83
N ALA A 277 13.23 -14.99 20.85
CA ALA A 277 13.07 -13.99 19.80
C ALA A 277 12.44 -12.73 20.42
N GLU A 278 13.29 -11.74 20.71
CA GLU A 278 12.82 -10.35 20.93
C GLU A 278 11.79 -10.02 19.88
N SER A 279 10.71 -9.35 20.31
CA SER A 279 9.61 -9.02 19.41
C SER A 279 10.18 -8.40 18.12
N ASP A 280 10.10 -9.14 17.01
CA ASP A 280 10.56 -8.73 15.67
C ASP A 280 9.85 -7.46 15.14
N LYS A 281 9.29 -6.64 16.06
CA LYS A 281 8.68 -5.36 15.72
C LYS A 281 9.74 -4.44 15.17
N ILE A 282 9.45 -3.94 13.99
CA ILE A 282 10.27 -2.96 13.32
C ILE A 282 10.03 -1.62 13.99
N SER A 283 11.09 -0.93 14.40
CA SER A 283 11.00 0.40 14.96
C SER A 283 10.59 1.41 13.87
N PRO A 284 9.98 2.56 14.24
CA PRO A 284 9.70 3.62 13.27
C PRO A 284 10.92 4.04 12.45
N ASP A 285 12.11 4.00 13.04
CA ASP A 285 13.38 4.34 12.37
C ASP A 285 13.80 3.32 11.28
N ASP A 286 13.25 2.11 11.34
CA ASP A 286 13.50 1.09 10.32
C ASP A 286 12.72 1.36 9.01
N PHE A 287 11.75 2.28 9.03
CA PHE A 287 10.98 2.67 7.84
C PHE A 287 11.63 3.79 7.02
N GLU A 288 12.64 4.48 7.56
CA GLU A 288 13.40 5.56 6.93
C GLU A 288 14.72 5.03 6.35
#